data_dd03fa66b276a6dff098481f33149760
#
_entry.id   dd03fa66b276a6dff098481f33149760
#
_cell.length_a   1.000
_cell.length_b   1.000
_cell.length_c   1.000
_cell.angle_alpha   90.00
_cell.angle_beta   90.00
_cell.angle_gamma   90.00
#
_symmetry.space_group_name_H-M   'P 1'
#
loop_
_entity.id
_entity.type
_entity.pdbx_description
1 polymer ?
#
loop_
_entity_poly.entity_id
_entity_poly.type
_entity_poly.pdbx_seq_one_letter_code
_entity_poly.pdbx_strand_id
1 'polypeptide(L)'
;MDRNNPTTSRLISILTFGSLFPILFFRITDPQGTIFWFYSVLMTGFIILTYVMTKGYVPKPDVGYRPEVSVIIPAKDEEEAIEETLARVFRADYPVSKLEVIAVDDGSTDRTWDRLQKVRNRLGVGDRLTLIRNAGNKGKRAAMAIGVRKARGEILVCIDSDSFVDRDAIKLLVQPFTDPTVVGVCGHGAAANTDEGVLPKLQHYWYQVMFRIFKGMESRFASVTCCSGLLSAYRRNMVLAVLDDWLNQTFMGRPMLIGDDRELTNLVLKGTEGKFVRSSSDGRLIPVLPLSARDAKVVYQSNAVAYTIVPTKLPEFLRQQLRWKRSHIHGCINASKFMWRKPLPAAASFYLYQFLVYMSTIVSVIWLVVRPLQGDALSGLVFLAGNMYVAFLSGLNVWKLSKAPKEAIPYTVGFVFISVFLSLTVLIYGWLTPWKGGWITRTAQGTNPWEETLSHPTPLIRANLSGESNPTP
;
A
#
# COMPACT_ATOMS: atom_id res chain seq x y z
N MET A 1 0.42 22.33 -21.04
CA MET A 1 0.85 22.94 -19.76
C MET A 1 2.05 22.16 -19.28
N ASP A 2 3.17 22.81 -19.07
CA ASP A 2 4.33 22.18 -18.46
C ASP A 2 4.07 22.01 -16.95
N ARG A 3 4.08 20.78 -16.47
CA ARG A 3 3.79 20.41 -15.07
C ARG A 3 4.85 20.91 -14.08
N ASN A 4 6.08 21.11 -14.54
CA ASN A 4 7.20 21.60 -13.73
C ASN A 4 7.19 23.14 -13.61
N ASN A 5 6.34 23.82 -14.38
CA ASN A 5 6.23 25.27 -14.34
C ASN A 5 5.60 25.70 -12.99
N PRO A 6 6.24 26.63 -12.24
CA PRO A 6 5.68 27.20 -11.01
C PRO A 6 4.26 27.74 -11.15
N THR A 7 3.94 28.33 -12.33
CA THR A 7 2.60 28.85 -12.65
C THR A 7 1.56 27.74 -12.71
N THR A 8 1.86 26.59 -13.35
CA THR A 8 0.96 25.43 -13.38
C THR A 8 0.72 24.89 -11.97
N SER A 9 1.77 24.83 -11.15
CA SER A 9 1.67 24.43 -9.74
C SER A 9 0.78 25.36 -8.92
N ARG A 10 0.91 26.68 -9.10
CA ARG A 10 0.06 27.69 -8.44
C ARG A 10 -1.39 27.57 -8.92
N LEU A 11 -1.62 27.39 -10.21
CA LEU A 11 -2.97 27.23 -10.78
C LEU A 11 -3.69 26.01 -10.21
N ILE A 12 -3.04 24.84 -10.15
CA ILE A 12 -3.63 23.64 -9.53
C ILE A 12 -3.95 23.88 -8.05
N SER A 13 -3.06 24.57 -7.34
CA SER A 13 -3.34 24.91 -5.93
C SER A 13 -4.53 25.86 -5.79
N ILE A 14 -4.62 26.88 -6.65
CA ILE A 14 -5.76 27.81 -6.65
C ILE A 14 -7.05 27.06 -6.98
N LEU A 15 -7.05 26.18 -8.00
CA LEU A 15 -8.24 25.38 -8.32
C LEU A 15 -8.63 24.46 -7.16
N THR A 16 -7.66 23.78 -6.54
CA THR A 16 -7.95 22.85 -5.43
C THR A 16 -8.47 23.58 -4.20
N PHE A 17 -7.74 24.57 -3.71
CA PHE A 17 -8.09 25.25 -2.47
C PHE A 17 -9.13 26.37 -2.69
N GLY A 18 -9.01 27.11 -3.81
CA GLY A 18 -9.95 28.18 -4.16
C GLY A 18 -11.37 27.69 -4.41
N SER A 19 -11.55 26.42 -4.77
CA SER A 19 -12.89 25.83 -4.93
C SER A 19 -13.40 25.13 -3.66
N LEU A 20 -12.53 24.43 -2.93
CA LEU A 20 -12.93 23.67 -1.74
C LEU A 20 -13.25 24.58 -0.55
N PHE A 21 -12.53 25.69 -0.35
CA PHE A 21 -12.82 26.63 0.73
C PHE A 21 -14.18 27.32 0.62
N PRO A 22 -14.62 27.86 -0.55
CA PRO A 22 -15.99 28.32 -0.72
C PRO A 22 -17.05 27.24 -0.47
N ILE A 23 -16.83 26.01 -0.96
CA ILE A 23 -17.75 24.90 -0.70
C ILE A 23 -17.86 24.65 0.80
N LEU A 24 -16.75 24.60 1.52
CA LEU A 24 -16.76 24.44 2.96
C LEU A 24 -17.47 25.61 3.66
N PHE A 25 -17.20 26.84 3.25
CA PHE A 25 -17.86 28.04 3.76
C PHE A 25 -19.38 27.99 3.59
N PHE A 26 -19.87 27.71 2.37
CA PHE A 26 -21.30 27.54 2.10
C PHE A 26 -21.91 26.41 2.94
N ARG A 27 -21.20 25.31 3.13
CA ARG A 27 -21.69 24.20 3.97
C ARG A 27 -21.78 24.58 5.45
N ILE A 28 -20.90 25.46 5.95
CA ILE A 28 -20.93 25.93 7.33
C ILE A 28 -22.05 26.97 7.53
N THR A 29 -22.25 27.87 6.55
CA THR A 29 -23.17 29.02 6.68
C THR A 29 -24.63 28.70 6.32
N ASP A 30 -24.86 27.61 5.57
CA ASP A 30 -26.22 27.12 5.25
C ASP A 30 -26.48 25.74 5.86
N PRO A 31 -26.73 25.67 7.17
CA PRO A 31 -26.98 24.43 7.87
C PRO A 31 -28.43 23.97 7.62
N GLN A 32 -28.67 23.30 6.50
CA GLN A 32 -29.89 22.55 6.31
C GLN A 32 -29.89 21.32 7.22
N GLY A 33 -30.14 21.55 8.47
CA GLY A 33 -30.28 20.80 9.71
C GLY A 33 -30.29 19.27 9.70
N THR A 34 -29.33 18.57 9.07
CA THR A 34 -29.27 17.12 9.04
C THR A 34 -27.87 16.59 9.29
N ILE A 35 -27.79 15.34 9.74
CA ILE A 35 -26.52 14.58 9.89
C ILE A 35 -25.67 14.60 8.60
N PHE A 36 -26.30 14.73 7.42
CA PHE A 36 -25.65 14.83 6.13
C PHE A 36 -24.92 16.15 5.91
N TRP A 37 -25.45 17.25 6.44
CA TRP A 37 -24.74 18.52 6.47
C TRP A 37 -23.43 18.38 7.26
N PHE A 38 -23.51 17.81 8.47
CA PHE A 38 -22.33 17.59 9.31
C PHE A 38 -21.29 16.69 8.61
N TYR A 39 -21.73 15.58 8.02
CA TYR A 39 -20.87 14.71 7.21
C TYR A 39 -20.19 15.47 6.07
N SER A 40 -20.93 16.30 5.34
CA SER A 40 -20.44 17.07 4.20
C SER A 40 -19.37 18.10 4.61
N VAL A 41 -19.56 18.78 5.73
CA VAL A 41 -18.58 19.71 6.32
C VAL A 41 -17.30 18.96 6.70
N LEU A 42 -17.42 17.85 7.44
CA LEU A 42 -16.29 17.05 7.84
C LEU A 42 -15.54 16.47 6.65
N MET A 43 -16.23 15.95 5.64
CA MET A 43 -15.64 15.39 4.43
C MET A 43 -14.85 16.45 3.67
N THR A 44 -15.44 17.64 3.45
CA THR A 44 -14.76 18.73 2.73
C THR A 44 -13.53 19.22 3.50
N GLY A 45 -13.66 19.39 4.81
CA GLY A 45 -12.53 19.76 5.68
C GLY A 45 -11.42 18.71 5.67
N PHE A 46 -11.78 17.42 5.68
CA PHE A 46 -10.81 16.33 5.60
C PHE A 46 -10.09 16.28 4.24
N ILE A 47 -10.79 16.53 3.13
CA ILE A 47 -10.19 16.63 1.80
C ILE A 47 -9.18 17.78 1.75
N ILE A 48 -9.54 18.95 2.28
CA ILE A 48 -8.65 20.11 2.38
C ILE A 48 -7.39 19.74 3.19
N LEU A 49 -7.56 19.14 4.38
CA LEU A 49 -6.47 18.69 5.23
C LEU A 49 -5.55 17.71 4.47
N THR A 50 -6.13 16.74 3.76
CA THR A 50 -5.39 15.75 3.00
C THR A 50 -4.49 16.42 1.95
N TYR A 51 -5.00 17.37 1.19
CA TYR A 51 -4.21 18.08 0.18
C TYR A 51 -3.13 18.98 0.79
N VAL A 52 -3.45 19.68 1.90
CA VAL A 52 -2.45 20.51 2.62
C VAL A 52 -1.29 19.64 3.11
N MET A 53 -1.61 18.52 3.76
CA MET A 53 -0.59 17.61 4.29
C MET A 53 0.24 16.96 3.18
N THR A 54 -0.40 16.51 2.11
CA THR A 54 0.29 15.91 0.97
C THR A 54 1.24 16.89 0.29
N LYS A 55 0.86 18.18 0.20
CA LYS A 55 1.71 19.21 -0.41
C LYS A 55 3.01 19.44 0.37
N GLY A 56 2.99 19.25 1.69
CA GLY A 56 4.18 19.33 2.56
C GLY A 56 4.96 18.03 2.69
N TYR A 57 4.53 16.95 2.02
CA TYR A 57 5.23 15.69 2.06
C TYR A 57 6.44 15.67 1.11
N VAL A 58 7.61 15.28 1.63
CA VAL A 58 8.84 15.08 0.87
C VAL A 58 9.44 13.73 1.29
N PRO A 59 9.78 12.83 0.35
CA PRO A 59 10.47 11.60 0.70
C PRO A 59 11.88 11.90 1.23
N LYS A 60 12.39 11.05 2.10
CA LYS A 60 13.75 11.17 2.61
C LYS A 60 14.73 10.99 1.44
N PRO A 61 15.66 11.93 1.20
CA PRO A 61 16.66 11.78 0.15
C PRO A 61 17.65 10.65 0.50
N ASP A 62 18.40 10.18 -0.50
CA ASP A 62 19.51 9.26 -0.28
C ASP A 62 20.64 9.99 0.46
N VAL A 63 20.85 9.64 1.72
CA VAL A 63 21.93 10.19 2.57
C VAL A 63 23.09 9.21 2.75
N GLY A 64 23.15 8.16 1.91
CA GLY A 64 24.20 7.15 1.97
C GLY A 64 24.03 6.09 3.06
N TYR A 65 22.89 6.04 3.76
CA TYR A 65 22.61 5.02 4.76
C TYR A 65 22.41 3.66 4.09
N ARG A 66 23.25 2.68 4.45
CA ARG A 66 23.26 1.32 3.86
C ARG A 66 23.38 0.28 4.97
N PRO A 67 22.32 0.01 5.74
CA PRO A 67 22.32 -1.05 6.75
C PRO A 67 22.38 -2.44 6.11
N GLU A 68 22.58 -3.48 6.91
CA GLU A 68 22.36 -4.86 6.47
C GLU A 68 20.88 -5.12 6.27
N VAL A 69 20.51 -5.65 5.10
CA VAL A 69 19.13 -5.88 4.66
C VAL A 69 18.90 -7.37 4.39
N SER A 70 17.82 -7.89 4.95
CA SER A 70 17.27 -9.20 4.57
C SER A 70 15.96 -8.99 3.80
N VAL A 71 15.94 -9.36 2.51
CA VAL A 71 14.73 -9.36 1.69
C VAL A 71 13.99 -10.66 1.89
N ILE A 72 12.70 -10.58 2.26
CA ILE A 72 11.83 -11.73 2.50
C ILE A 72 10.78 -11.79 1.41
N ILE A 73 10.72 -12.91 0.68
CA ILE A 73 9.79 -13.15 -0.43
C ILE A 73 9.02 -14.45 -0.16
N PRO A 74 7.80 -14.36 0.39
CA PRO A 74 6.91 -15.52 0.49
C PRO A 74 6.30 -15.80 -0.89
N ALA A 75 6.33 -17.04 -1.36
CA ALA A 75 5.81 -17.45 -2.66
C ALA A 75 4.83 -18.62 -2.52
N LYS A 76 3.76 -18.59 -3.32
CA LYS A 76 2.78 -19.68 -3.42
C LYS A 76 2.12 -19.65 -4.78
N ASP A 77 2.43 -20.66 -5.61
CA ASP A 77 1.91 -20.81 -6.98
C ASP A 77 2.13 -19.54 -7.83
N GLU A 78 3.42 -19.15 -7.97
CA GLU A 78 3.89 -17.93 -8.64
C GLU A 78 4.97 -18.21 -9.68
N GLU A 79 4.86 -19.35 -10.40
CA GLU A 79 5.86 -19.77 -11.38
C GLU A 79 6.11 -18.74 -12.49
N GLU A 80 5.15 -17.86 -12.77
CA GLU A 80 5.24 -16.84 -13.83
C GLU A 80 6.05 -15.63 -13.41
N ALA A 81 5.97 -15.19 -12.14
CA ALA A 81 6.51 -13.92 -11.68
C ALA A 81 7.81 -14.04 -10.88
N ILE A 82 8.01 -15.15 -10.16
CA ILE A 82 9.06 -15.27 -9.14
C ILE A 82 10.48 -15.11 -9.69
N GLU A 83 10.75 -15.56 -10.93
CA GLU A 83 12.07 -15.41 -11.53
C GLU A 83 12.45 -13.94 -11.72
N GLU A 84 11.52 -13.11 -12.24
CA GLU A 84 11.77 -11.69 -12.47
C GLU A 84 11.82 -10.93 -11.14
N THR A 85 10.98 -11.26 -10.17
CA THR A 85 11.01 -10.68 -8.83
C THR A 85 12.40 -10.83 -8.21
N LEU A 86 12.93 -12.04 -8.17
CA LEU A 86 14.27 -12.30 -7.66
C LEU A 86 15.36 -11.61 -8.48
N ALA A 87 15.28 -11.68 -9.82
CA ALA A 87 16.26 -11.04 -10.69
C ALA A 87 16.35 -9.53 -10.44
N ARG A 88 15.23 -8.84 -10.24
CA ARG A 88 15.21 -7.41 -9.92
C ARG A 88 15.77 -7.09 -8.54
N VAL A 89 15.48 -7.91 -7.54
CA VAL A 89 16.07 -7.73 -6.21
C VAL A 89 17.60 -7.85 -6.27
N PHE A 90 18.14 -8.81 -7.02
CA PHE A 90 19.60 -8.97 -7.16
C PHE A 90 20.27 -7.94 -8.08
N ARG A 91 19.48 -7.24 -8.95
CA ARG A 91 19.95 -6.10 -9.75
C ARG A 91 19.81 -4.77 -9.02
N ALA A 92 19.23 -4.74 -7.82
CA ALA A 92 19.09 -3.52 -7.05
C ALA A 92 20.45 -2.87 -6.77
N ASP A 93 20.49 -1.53 -6.81
CA ASP A 93 21.67 -0.74 -6.45
C ASP A 93 21.85 -0.71 -4.94
N TYR A 94 22.44 -1.81 -4.42
CA TYR A 94 22.70 -1.99 -3.00
C TYR A 94 24.01 -2.76 -2.81
N PRO A 95 24.82 -2.47 -1.75
CA PRO A 95 26.08 -3.19 -1.52
C PRO A 95 25.84 -4.69 -1.39
N VAL A 96 26.53 -5.46 -2.23
CA VAL A 96 26.35 -6.92 -2.36
C VAL A 96 26.55 -7.65 -1.03
N SER A 97 27.52 -7.20 -0.21
CA SER A 97 27.82 -7.78 1.11
C SER A 97 26.78 -7.49 2.18
N LYS A 98 25.85 -6.55 1.91
CA LYS A 98 24.83 -6.10 2.85
C LYS A 98 23.40 -6.51 2.46
N LEU A 99 23.25 -7.35 1.43
CA LEU A 99 21.95 -7.79 0.92
C LEU A 99 21.90 -9.33 0.89
N GLU A 100 21.03 -9.89 1.71
CA GLU A 100 20.61 -11.29 1.61
C GLU A 100 19.14 -11.39 1.20
N VAL A 101 18.78 -12.47 0.53
CA VAL A 101 17.42 -12.76 0.10
C VAL A 101 16.97 -14.10 0.67
N ILE A 102 15.78 -14.16 1.21
CA ILE A 102 15.17 -15.36 1.76
C ILE A 102 13.84 -15.56 1.05
N ALA A 103 13.78 -16.53 0.16
CA ALA A 103 12.54 -16.92 -0.54
C ALA A 103 11.95 -18.15 0.13
N VAL A 104 10.69 -18.06 0.51
CA VAL A 104 9.96 -19.12 1.20
C VAL A 104 8.81 -19.60 0.33
N ASP A 105 8.95 -20.79 -0.25
CA ASP A 105 7.90 -21.49 -0.98
C ASP A 105 6.94 -22.15 0.00
N ASP A 106 5.70 -21.68 0.05
CA ASP A 106 4.67 -22.17 0.96
C ASP A 106 3.92 -23.38 0.39
N GLY A 107 4.69 -24.37 -0.05
CA GLY A 107 4.15 -25.62 -0.59
C GLY A 107 3.45 -25.44 -1.92
N SER A 108 4.08 -24.73 -2.86
CA SER A 108 3.55 -24.57 -4.23
C SER A 108 3.33 -25.91 -4.93
N THR A 109 2.29 -25.95 -5.76
CA THR A 109 1.89 -27.11 -6.56
C THR A 109 2.28 -26.99 -8.02
N ASP A 110 2.64 -25.80 -8.46
CA ASP A 110 3.16 -25.46 -9.78
C ASP A 110 4.70 -25.55 -9.82
N ARG A 111 5.35 -24.92 -10.81
CA ARG A 111 6.81 -24.90 -10.95
C ARG A 111 7.53 -23.82 -10.16
N THR A 112 6.86 -23.15 -9.21
CA THR A 112 7.48 -22.06 -8.42
C THR A 112 8.80 -22.50 -7.79
N TRP A 113 8.86 -23.69 -7.16
CA TRP A 113 10.09 -24.20 -6.55
C TRP A 113 11.22 -24.42 -7.56
N ASP A 114 10.91 -25.00 -8.72
CA ASP A 114 11.90 -25.24 -9.77
C ASP A 114 12.44 -23.91 -10.33
N ARG A 115 11.56 -22.90 -10.46
CA ARG A 115 11.95 -21.55 -10.87
C ARG A 115 12.89 -20.88 -9.85
N LEU A 116 12.61 -21.03 -8.56
CA LEU A 116 13.48 -20.54 -7.48
C LEU A 116 14.89 -21.16 -7.56
N GLN A 117 15.00 -22.48 -7.73
CA GLN A 117 16.26 -23.19 -7.88
C GLN A 117 17.01 -22.76 -9.16
N LYS A 118 16.29 -22.64 -10.27
CA LYS A 118 16.86 -22.17 -11.55
C LYS A 118 17.47 -20.78 -11.44
N VAL A 119 16.79 -19.83 -10.78
CA VAL A 119 17.30 -18.47 -10.58
C VAL A 119 18.56 -18.49 -9.70
N ARG A 120 18.58 -19.27 -8.62
CA ARG A 120 19.76 -19.41 -7.75
C ARG A 120 20.98 -19.84 -8.54
N ASN A 121 20.82 -20.85 -9.40
CA ASN A 121 21.90 -21.38 -10.23
C ASN A 121 22.34 -20.39 -11.32
N ARG A 122 21.37 -19.78 -12.03
CA ARG A 122 21.63 -18.84 -13.13
C ARG A 122 22.33 -17.56 -12.68
N LEU A 123 21.96 -17.02 -11.52
CA LEU A 123 22.53 -15.77 -11.02
C LEU A 123 23.84 -15.97 -10.25
N GLY A 124 24.23 -17.20 -9.92
CA GLY A 124 25.45 -17.49 -9.17
C GLY A 124 25.52 -16.78 -7.82
N VAL A 125 24.37 -16.54 -7.19
CA VAL A 125 24.26 -15.69 -5.98
C VAL A 125 24.66 -16.41 -4.69
N GLY A 126 24.93 -17.73 -4.77
CA GLY A 126 25.45 -18.52 -3.66
C GLY A 126 24.66 -18.38 -2.37
N ASP A 127 25.37 -18.11 -1.28
CA ASP A 127 24.79 -18.01 0.07
C ASP A 127 23.92 -16.76 0.30
N ARG A 128 23.88 -15.83 -0.67
CA ARG A 128 23.02 -14.65 -0.60
C ARG A 128 21.55 -14.97 -0.84
N LEU A 129 21.22 -16.13 -1.42
CA LEU A 129 19.85 -16.60 -1.62
C LEU A 129 19.58 -17.85 -0.80
N THR A 130 18.84 -17.72 0.27
CA THR A 130 18.31 -18.83 1.04
C THR A 130 16.94 -19.24 0.50
N LEU A 131 16.82 -20.49 0.06
CA LEU A 131 15.55 -21.08 -0.37
C LEU A 131 15.01 -22.00 0.71
N ILE A 132 13.76 -21.80 1.09
CA ILE A 132 13.06 -22.63 2.07
C ILE A 132 11.77 -23.12 1.44
N ARG A 133 11.48 -24.43 1.56
CA ARG A 133 10.22 -25.03 1.08
C ARG A 133 9.43 -25.61 2.25
N ASN A 134 8.19 -25.21 2.38
CA ASN A 134 7.25 -25.83 3.30
C ASN A 134 6.68 -27.12 2.69
N ALA A 135 6.43 -28.12 3.52
CA ALA A 135 5.82 -29.39 3.08
C ALA A 135 4.37 -29.21 2.58
N GLY A 136 3.72 -28.09 2.89
CA GLY A 136 2.37 -27.74 2.46
C GLY A 136 2.05 -26.28 2.79
N ASN A 137 0.91 -25.81 2.32
CA ASN A 137 0.45 -24.44 2.52
C ASN A 137 0.17 -24.16 4.02
N LYS A 138 0.95 -23.28 4.63
CA LYS A 138 0.80 -22.79 6.00
C LYS A 138 0.24 -21.37 6.05
N GLY A 139 0.08 -20.72 4.91
CA GLY A 139 -0.37 -19.35 4.74
C GLY A 139 0.76 -18.33 4.70
N LYS A 140 0.53 -17.20 3.99
CA LYS A 140 1.51 -16.14 3.74
C LYS A 140 2.20 -15.66 5.01
N ARG A 141 1.43 -15.46 6.09
CA ARG A 141 1.93 -14.99 7.39
C ARG A 141 2.96 -15.96 7.99
N ALA A 142 2.68 -17.26 7.92
CA ALA A 142 3.62 -18.30 8.40
C ALA A 142 4.88 -18.36 7.53
N ALA A 143 4.75 -18.26 6.20
CA ALA A 143 5.89 -18.21 5.29
C ALA A 143 6.76 -16.98 5.56
N MET A 144 6.18 -15.80 5.73
CA MET A 144 6.91 -14.58 6.12
C MET A 144 7.62 -14.76 7.47
N ALA A 145 6.96 -15.33 8.47
CA ALA A 145 7.54 -15.54 9.81
C ALA A 145 8.77 -16.47 9.76
N ILE A 146 8.74 -17.51 8.91
CA ILE A 146 9.90 -18.37 8.67
C ILE A 146 11.06 -17.54 8.12
N GLY A 147 10.80 -16.69 7.13
CA GLY A 147 11.79 -15.76 6.57
C GLY A 147 12.35 -14.80 7.63
N VAL A 148 11.49 -14.19 8.44
CA VAL A 148 11.87 -13.26 9.54
C VAL A 148 12.79 -13.95 10.55
N ARG A 149 12.47 -15.17 10.95
CA ARG A 149 13.32 -15.95 11.91
C ARG A 149 14.68 -16.31 11.33
N LYS A 150 14.77 -16.49 10.02
CA LYS A 150 16.03 -16.82 9.32
C LYS A 150 16.88 -15.59 9.00
N ALA A 151 16.27 -14.42 8.92
CA ALA A 151 16.90 -13.16 8.55
C ALA A 151 17.99 -12.73 9.54
N ARG A 152 19.10 -12.16 9.03
CA ARG A 152 20.23 -11.65 9.80
C ARG A 152 20.35 -10.13 9.74
N GLY A 153 19.84 -9.51 8.67
CA GLY A 153 19.91 -8.06 8.45
C GLY A 153 19.23 -7.24 9.54
N GLU A 154 19.70 -6.04 9.75
CA GLU A 154 19.11 -5.05 10.66
C GLU A 154 17.71 -4.65 10.20
N ILE A 155 17.55 -4.49 8.89
CA ILE A 155 16.28 -4.11 8.26
C ILE A 155 15.74 -5.29 7.45
N LEU A 156 14.47 -5.61 7.69
CA LEU A 156 13.69 -6.53 6.87
C LEU A 156 13.01 -5.77 5.75
N VAL A 157 13.18 -6.22 4.51
CA VAL A 157 12.43 -5.74 3.36
C VAL A 157 11.50 -6.85 2.91
N CYS A 158 10.20 -6.63 2.96
CA CYS A 158 9.19 -7.60 2.53
C CYS A 158 8.71 -7.22 1.13
N ILE A 159 8.73 -8.20 0.23
CA ILE A 159 8.34 -8.04 -1.18
C ILE A 159 7.45 -9.22 -1.55
N ASP A 160 6.28 -8.94 -2.14
CA ASP A 160 5.42 -10.00 -2.68
C ASP A 160 6.08 -10.69 -3.88
N SER A 161 5.80 -11.98 -4.08
CA SER A 161 6.40 -12.83 -5.11
C SER A 161 6.13 -12.37 -6.55
N ASP A 162 5.15 -11.48 -6.73
CA ASP A 162 4.73 -10.88 -7.98
C ASP A 162 5.04 -9.38 -8.07
N SER A 163 5.97 -8.91 -7.25
CA SER A 163 6.32 -7.49 -7.16
C SER A 163 7.74 -7.22 -7.68
N PHE A 164 7.86 -6.20 -8.54
CA PHE A 164 9.06 -5.86 -9.29
C PHE A 164 9.61 -4.53 -8.81
N VAL A 165 10.69 -4.58 -8.06
CA VAL A 165 11.33 -3.38 -7.50
C VAL A 165 12.14 -2.63 -8.55
N ASP A 166 12.12 -1.29 -8.48
CA ASP A 166 13.06 -0.45 -9.21
C ASP A 166 14.47 -0.65 -8.68
N ARG A 167 15.46 -0.39 -9.54
CA ARG A 167 16.89 -0.53 -9.22
C ARG A 167 17.26 0.21 -7.93
N ASP A 168 16.72 1.39 -7.71
CA ASP A 168 17.00 2.25 -6.57
C ASP A 168 16.08 2.03 -5.37
N ALA A 169 15.08 1.15 -5.51
CA ALA A 169 14.00 1.03 -4.53
C ALA A 169 14.49 0.67 -3.12
N ILE A 170 15.36 -0.34 -3.00
CA ILE A 170 15.85 -0.81 -1.70
C ILE A 170 16.71 0.26 -1.01
N LYS A 171 17.63 0.91 -1.75
CA LYS A 171 18.49 1.95 -1.17
C LYS A 171 17.71 3.17 -0.70
N LEU A 172 16.63 3.53 -1.40
CA LEU A 172 15.77 4.65 -1.03
C LEU A 172 14.82 4.27 0.12
N LEU A 173 14.32 3.04 0.12
CA LEU A 173 13.40 2.54 1.14
C LEU A 173 13.99 2.57 2.56
N VAL A 174 15.30 2.33 2.68
CA VAL A 174 15.96 2.26 3.99
C VAL A 174 16.33 3.62 4.57
N GLN A 175 16.31 4.72 3.78
CA GLN A 175 16.76 6.02 4.25
C GLN A 175 16.03 6.55 5.50
N PRO A 176 14.71 6.38 5.64
CA PRO A 176 14.01 6.86 6.84
C PRO A 176 14.50 6.22 8.15
N PHE A 177 15.12 5.03 8.11
CA PHE A 177 15.65 4.35 9.29
C PHE A 177 16.89 5.03 9.91
N THR A 178 17.41 6.10 9.34
CA THR A 178 18.37 6.99 10.02
C THR A 178 17.74 7.65 11.26
N ASP A 179 16.41 7.76 11.35
CA ASP A 179 15.70 8.08 12.59
C ASP A 179 15.44 6.77 13.36
N PRO A 180 15.99 6.58 14.56
CA PRO A 180 15.80 5.35 15.34
C PRO A 180 14.36 5.08 15.74
N THR A 181 13.49 6.10 15.76
CA THR A 181 12.07 5.97 16.07
C THR A 181 11.22 5.48 14.88
N VAL A 182 11.77 5.48 13.66
CA VAL A 182 11.12 4.89 12.50
C VAL A 182 11.25 3.37 12.58
N VAL A 183 10.11 2.69 12.72
CA VAL A 183 10.01 1.23 12.87
C VAL A 183 9.54 0.53 11.61
N GLY A 184 8.90 1.26 10.69
CA GLY A 184 8.42 0.74 9.41
C GLY A 184 8.40 1.80 8.33
N VAL A 185 8.60 1.36 7.09
CA VAL A 185 8.58 2.21 5.89
C VAL A 185 7.76 1.52 4.80
N CYS A 186 6.80 2.25 4.23
CA CYS A 186 6.02 1.82 3.08
C CYS A 186 6.65 2.35 1.79
N GLY A 187 6.96 1.50 0.83
CA GLY A 187 7.31 1.89 -0.52
C GLY A 187 6.11 2.35 -1.35
N HIS A 188 6.35 2.77 -2.57
CA HIS A 188 5.34 3.19 -3.54
C HIS A 188 4.97 2.05 -4.47
N GLY A 189 3.67 1.77 -4.58
CA GLY A 189 3.15 0.76 -5.49
C GLY A 189 2.59 1.35 -6.78
N ALA A 190 2.89 0.70 -7.90
CA ALA A 190 2.34 1.03 -9.21
C ALA A 190 1.90 -0.26 -9.94
N ALA A 191 0.95 -0.16 -10.88
CA ALA A 191 0.61 -1.28 -11.74
C ALA A 191 1.65 -1.42 -12.86
N ALA A 192 2.04 -2.67 -13.15
CA ALA A 192 3.00 -3.02 -14.19
C ALA A 192 2.33 -3.15 -15.58
N ASN A 193 1.12 -3.67 -15.59
CA ASN A 193 0.38 -4.08 -16.80
C ASN A 193 -0.68 -3.06 -17.25
N THR A 194 -0.33 -1.77 -17.27
CA THR A 194 -1.28 -0.70 -17.65
C THR A 194 -1.73 -0.78 -19.10
N ASP A 195 -0.96 -1.45 -19.97
CA ASP A 195 -1.25 -1.56 -21.39
C ASP A 195 -2.29 -2.65 -21.71
N GLU A 196 -2.59 -3.53 -20.74
CA GLU A 196 -3.52 -4.65 -20.90
C GLU A 196 -5.00 -4.22 -20.80
N GLY A 197 -5.31 -2.93 -20.81
CA GLY A 197 -6.68 -2.44 -20.90
C GLY A 197 -7.06 -1.32 -19.95
N VAL A 198 -8.35 -0.99 -19.97
CA VAL A 198 -8.92 0.13 -19.18
C VAL A 198 -8.90 -0.16 -17.68
N LEU A 199 -9.24 -1.38 -17.27
CA LEU A 199 -9.31 -1.75 -15.85
C LEU A 199 -7.94 -1.69 -15.14
N PRO A 200 -6.83 -2.18 -15.71
CA PRO A 200 -5.49 -1.95 -15.17
C PRO A 200 -5.11 -0.47 -15.07
N LYS A 201 -5.42 0.35 -16.09
CA LYS A 201 -5.18 1.81 -16.03
C LYS A 201 -5.95 2.49 -14.90
N LEU A 202 -7.24 2.17 -14.73
CA LEU A 202 -8.05 2.68 -13.63
C LEU A 202 -7.45 2.33 -12.27
N GLN A 203 -6.98 1.08 -12.09
CA GLN A 203 -6.31 0.65 -10.87
C GLN A 203 -4.97 1.35 -10.67
N HIS A 204 -4.18 1.56 -11.72
CA HIS A 204 -2.92 2.29 -11.65
C HIS A 204 -3.12 3.70 -11.08
N TYR A 205 -4.04 4.48 -11.64
CA TYR A 205 -4.28 5.85 -11.18
C TYR A 205 -4.94 5.90 -9.80
N TRP A 206 -5.74 4.90 -9.46
CA TRP A 206 -6.22 4.71 -8.10
C TRP A 206 -5.08 4.45 -7.10
N TYR A 207 -4.09 3.61 -7.46
CA TYR A 207 -2.89 3.40 -6.65
C TYR A 207 -2.13 4.72 -6.46
N GLN A 208 -1.97 5.54 -7.51
CA GLN A 208 -1.33 6.85 -7.38
C GLN A 208 -2.05 7.74 -6.35
N VAL A 209 -3.39 7.76 -6.35
CA VAL A 209 -4.18 8.49 -5.34
C VAL A 209 -3.93 7.92 -3.95
N MET A 210 -4.03 6.60 -3.77
CA MET A 210 -3.89 5.95 -2.46
C MET A 210 -2.49 6.11 -1.88
N PHE A 211 -1.45 5.97 -2.71
CA PHE A 211 -0.08 6.08 -2.23
C PHE A 211 0.35 7.55 -2.08
N ARG A 212 0.23 8.37 -3.11
CA ARG A 212 0.78 9.73 -3.08
C ARG A 212 -0.02 10.68 -2.22
N ILE A 213 -1.35 10.57 -2.24
CA ILE A 213 -2.21 11.48 -1.48
C ILE A 213 -2.43 10.95 -0.06
N PHE A 214 -3.02 9.76 0.10
CA PHE A 214 -3.37 9.27 1.43
C PHE A 214 -2.17 8.82 2.25
N LYS A 215 -1.27 7.98 1.74
CA LYS A 215 -0.06 7.61 2.48
C LYS A 215 0.91 8.79 2.65
N GLY A 216 0.93 9.73 1.69
CA GLY A 216 1.65 10.99 1.84
C GLY A 216 1.16 11.80 3.04
N MET A 217 -0.16 11.93 3.20
CA MET A 217 -0.77 12.56 4.38
C MET A 217 -0.45 11.79 5.67
N GLU A 218 -0.68 10.47 5.70
CA GLU A 218 -0.38 9.64 6.89
C GLU A 218 1.10 9.75 7.29
N SER A 219 2.01 9.84 6.31
CA SER A 219 3.45 9.99 6.53
C SER A 219 3.82 11.32 7.19
N ARG A 220 3.07 12.39 6.92
CA ARG A 220 3.25 13.68 7.62
C ARG A 220 2.95 13.57 9.11
N PHE A 221 2.12 12.62 9.49
CA PHE A 221 1.83 12.29 10.88
C PHE A 221 2.69 11.13 11.40
N ALA A 222 3.63 10.62 10.59
CA ALA A 222 4.47 9.46 10.89
C ALA A 222 3.66 8.23 11.36
N SER A 223 2.46 8.06 10.83
CA SER A 223 1.47 7.08 11.28
C SER A 223 0.80 6.40 10.09
N VAL A 224 1.60 5.94 9.11
CA VAL A 224 1.11 5.09 8.02
C VAL A 224 0.57 3.79 8.60
N THR A 225 -0.71 3.52 8.34
CA THR A 225 -1.45 2.40 8.96
C THR A 225 -1.37 1.09 8.19
N CYS A 226 -0.72 1.10 7.01
CA CYS A 226 -0.51 -0.09 6.19
C CYS A 226 0.71 0.08 5.30
N CYS A 227 1.77 -0.65 5.59
CA CYS A 227 2.88 -0.83 4.65
C CYS A 227 2.52 -1.99 3.73
N SER A 228 2.23 -1.68 2.47
CA SER A 228 1.75 -2.65 1.47
C SER A 228 2.76 -3.77 1.24
N GLY A 229 2.31 -5.01 1.12
CA GLY A 229 3.14 -6.19 0.93
C GLY A 229 4.02 -6.15 -0.32
N LEU A 230 3.63 -5.37 -1.34
CA LEU A 230 4.42 -5.24 -2.57
C LEU A 230 5.83 -4.62 -2.34
N LEU A 231 5.99 -3.71 -1.37
CA LEU A 231 7.28 -3.17 -0.94
C LEU A 231 7.15 -2.49 0.42
N SER A 232 7.67 -3.11 1.44
CA SER A 232 7.69 -2.57 2.79
C SER A 232 9.00 -2.91 3.50
N ALA A 233 9.39 -2.10 4.47
CA ALA A 233 10.55 -2.37 5.30
C ALA A 233 10.25 -2.14 6.78
N TYR A 234 10.95 -2.90 7.64
CA TYR A 234 10.77 -2.85 9.09
C TYR A 234 12.10 -3.07 9.81
N ARG A 235 12.25 -2.52 11.02
CA ARG A 235 13.34 -2.94 11.90
C ARG A 235 13.12 -4.38 12.35
N ARG A 236 14.14 -5.24 12.13
CA ARG A 236 14.06 -6.67 12.43
C ARG A 236 13.71 -6.94 13.90
N ASN A 237 14.36 -6.26 14.83
CA ASN A 237 14.11 -6.43 16.26
C ASN A 237 12.67 -6.08 16.65
N MET A 238 12.06 -5.06 16.04
CA MET A 238 10.67 -4.69 16.26
C MET A 238 9.72 -5.77 15.75
N VAL A 239 9.97 -6.33 14.56
CA VAL A 239 9.14 -7.42 14.01
C VAL A 239 9.26 -8.67 14.86
N LEU A 240 10.48 -9.06 15.27
CA LEU A 240 10.68 -10.21 16.16
C LEU A 240 9.95 -10.05 17.48
N ALA A 241 9.88 -8.84 18.05
CA ALA A 241 9.19 -8.55 19.30
C ALA A 241 7.67 -8.75 19.24
N VAL A 242 7.10 -8.64 18.04
CA VAL A 242 5.64 -8.78 17.82
C VAL A 242 5.27 -10.00 17.00
N LEU A 243 6.26 -10.84 16.63
CA LEU A 243 6.08 -11.93 15.68
C LEU A 243 5.06 -12.97 16.16
N ASP A 244 5.14 -13.36 17.42
CA ASP A 244 4.21 -14.35 17.98
C ASP A 244 2.82 -13.75 18.19
N ASP A 245 2.73 -12.49 18.59
CA ASP A 245 1.46 -11.76 18.63
C ASP A 245 0.82 -11.69 17.22
N TRP A 246 1.63 -11.45 16.18
CA TRP A 246 1.15 -11.39 14.81
C TRP A 246 0.67 -12.75 14.28
N LEU A 247 1.40 -13.84 14.57
CA LEU A 247 1.04 -15.20 14.15
C LEU A 247 -0.25 -15.70 14.80
N ASN A 248 -0.46 -15.35 16.07
CA ASN A 248 -1.58 -15.85 16.88
C ASN A 248 -2.78 -14.89 16.90
N GLN A 249 -2.81 -13.86 16.04
CA GLN A 249 -3.94 -12.95 15.97
C GLN A 249 -5.24 -13.67 15.63
N THR A 250 -6.29 -13.28 16.32
CA THR A 250 -7.65 -13.75 16.06
C THR A 250 -8.60 -12.58 15.80
N PHE A 251 -9.63 -12.84 15.03
CA PHE A 251 -10.75 -11.94 14.84
C PHE A 251 -12.06 -12.70 15.07
N MET A 252 -12.88 -12.21 16.02
CA MET A 252 -14.12 -12.88 16.43
C MET A 252 -13.89 -14.36 16.81
N GLY A 253 -12.78 -14.66 17.52
CA GLY A 253 -12.41 -16.01 17.96
C GLY A 253 -11.84 -16.95 16.88
N ARG A 254 -11.66 -16.46 15.63
CA ARG A 254 -11.08 -17.25 14.52
C ARG A 254 -9.70 -16.73 14.15
N PRO A 255 -8.75 -17.60 13.70
CA PRO A 255 -7.46 -17.16 13.21
C PRO A 255 -7.58 -16.16 12.06
N MET A 256 -6.76 -15.11 12.09
CA MET A 256 -6.74 -14.12 11.03
C MET A 256 -5.91 -14.61 9.84
N LEU A 257 -6.57 -14.82 8.70
CA LEU A 257 -5.97 -15.35 7.46
C LEU A 257 -5.78 -14.29 6.36
N ILE A 258 -6.06 -13.00 6.66
CA ILE A 258 -5.96 -11.88 5.71
C ILE A 258 -5.41 -10.64 6.40
N GLY A 259 -4.87 -9.69 5.62
CA GLY A 259 -4.40 -8.41 6.14
C GLY A 259 -3.04 -8.47 6.80
N ASP A 260 -2.16 -9.37 6.34
CA ASP A 260 -0.86 -9.63 6.94
C ASP A 260 0.00 -8.38 7.06
N ASP A 261 0.06 -7.59 5.99
CA ASP A 261 0.79 -6.33 5.87
C ASP A 261 0.25 -5.25 6.81
N ARG A 262 -1.06 -5.07 6.85
CA ARG A 262 -1.72 -4.08 7.72
C ARG A 262 -1.57 -4.43 9.19
N GLU A 263 -1.75 -5.68 9.54
CA GLU A 263 -1.66 -6.12 10.95
C GLU A 263 -0.21 -6.08 11.46
N LEU A 264 0.78 -6.48 10.65
CA LEU A 264 2.18 -6.30 11.02
C LEU A 264 2.52 -4.82 11.23
N THR A 265 2.04 -3.96 10.31
CA THR A 265 2.20 -2.50 10.44
C THR A 265 1.58 -1.98 11.75
N ASN A 266 0.36 -2.41 12.08
CA ASN A 266 -0.33 -2.00 13.30
C ASN A 266 0.44 -2.42 14.57
N LEU A 267 0.97 -3.64 14.59
CA LEU A 267 1.71 -4.16 15.76
C LEU A 267 3.01 -3.39 15.99
N VAL A 268 3.80 -3.12 14.92
CA VAL A 268 5.03 -2.35 15.09
C VAL A 268 4.73 -0.88 15.39
N LEU A 269 3.66 -0.30 14.83
CA LEU A 269 3.21 1.06 15.09
C LEU A 269 2.66 1.25 16.52
N LYS A 270 2.11 0.21 17.12
CA LYS A 270 1.70 0.17 18.53
C LYS A 270 2.90 0.29 19.46
N GLY A 271 4.09 -0.08 18.98
CA GLY A 271 5.31 -0.11 19.80
C GLY A 271 5.47 -1.41 20.59
N THR A 272 6.60 -1.56 21.23
CA THR A 272 7.01 -2.81 21.91
C THR A 272 7.08 -2.69 23.42
N GLU A 273 6.93 -1.47 23.97
CA GLU A 273 6.96 -1.22 25.44
C GLU A 273 8.15 -1.86 26.15
N GLY A 274 9.34 -1.91 25.49
CA GLY A 274 10.58 -2.41 26.09
C GLY A 274 10.77 -3.92 26.09
N LYS A 275 10.07 -4.66 25.25
CA LYS A 275 10.27 -6.11 25.11
C LYS A 275 11.70 -6.44 24.68
N PHE A 276 12.26 -7.52 25.25
CA PHE A 276 13.50 -8.14 24.76
C PHE A 276 13.16 -9.34 23.87
N VAL A 277 13.97 -9.53 22.83
CA VAL A 277 13.78 -10.64 21.90
C VAL A 277 15.03 -11.51 21.89
N ARG A 278 14.84 -12.82 21.96
CA ARG A 278 15.94 -13.79 21.79
C ARG A 278 16.17 -13.99 20.29
N SER A 279 17.39 -13.82 19.82
CA SER A 279 17.77 -14.16 18.44
C SER A 279 17.58 -15.65 18.21
N SER A 280 16.97 -16.00 17.08
CA SER A 280 16.77 -17.41 16.69
C SER A 280 18.04 -18.07 16.16
N SER A 281 19.07 -17.28 15.78
CA SER A 281 20.30 -17.81 15.16
C SER A 281 21.39 -18.18 16.18
N ASP A 282 21.48 -17.48 17.30
CA ASP A 282 22.56 -17.62 18.29
C ASP A 282 22.10 -17.56 19.75
N GLY A 283 20.81 -17.47 19.99
CA GLY A 283 20.22 -17.42 21.34
C GLY A 283 20.48 -16.12 22.10
N ARG A 284 21.17 -15.12 21.50
CA ARG A 284 21.45 -13.83 22.16
C ARG A 284 20.18 -12.99 22.33
N LEU A 285 20.13 -12.23 23.41
CA LEU A 285 19.08 -11.24 23.61
C LEU A 285 19.38 -10.01 22.72
N ILE A 286 18.47 -9.72 21.80
CA ILE A 286 18.52 -8.51 21.01
C ILE A 286 17.73 -7.42 21.72
N PRO A 287 18.34 -6.29 22.07
CA PRO A 287 17.62 -5.20 22.66
C PRO A 287 16.62 -4.63 21.66
N VAL A 288 15.37 -4.47 22.09
CA VAL A 288 14.32 -3.81 21.34
C VAL A 288 14.20 -2.38 21.84
N LEU A 289 14.14 -1.41 20.95
CA LEU A 289 13.91 -0.03 21.36
C LEU A 289 12.59 0.04 22.15
N PRO A 290 12.58 0.60 23.37
CA PRO A 290 11.38 0.67 24.20
C PRO A 290 10.46 1.80 23.72
N LEU A 291 9.99 1.66 22.47
CA LEU A 291 9.13 2.66 21.85
C LEU A 291 7.68 2.44 22.27
N SER A 292 7.06 3.50 22.75
CA SER A 292 5.61 3.55 22.96
C SER A 292 4.87 3.74 21.64
N ALA A 293 3.56 3.55 21.66
CA ALA A 293 2.72 3.87 20.50
C ALA A 293 2.86 5.33 20.07
N ARG A 294 3.17 6.26 21.01
CA ARG A 294 3.36 7.68 20.72
C ARG A 294 4.63 7.93 19.89
N ASP A 295 5.70 7.17 20.16
CA ASP A 295 7.04 7.43 19.63
C ASP A 295 7.35 6.62 18.38
N ALA A 296 6.79 5.40 18.25
CA ALA A 296 6.98 4.55 17.09
C ALA A 296 6.43 5.24 15.82
N LYS A 297 7.25 5.33 14.78
CA LYS A 297 6.91 5.99 13.52
C LYS A 297 6.86 4.99 12.37
N VAL A 298 5.82 5.08 11.56
CA VAL A 298 5.75 4.41 10.26
C VAL A 298 5.54 5.48 9.19
N VAL A 299 6.40 5.49 8.17
CA VAL A 299 6.41 6.52 7.14
C VAL A 299 6.29 5.94 5.75
N TYR A 300 5.99 6.78 4.78
CA TYR A 300 5.94 6.44 3.37
C TYR A 300 7.16 7.00 2.65
N GLN A 301 7.69 6.25 1.67
CA GLN A 301 8.84 6.62 0.86
C GLN A 301 8.45 6.56 -0.62
N SER A 302 8.01 7.70 -1.17
CA SER A 302 7.37 7.78 -2.49
C SER A 302 8.30 7.55 -3.68
N ASN A 303 9.61 7.63 -3.48
CA ASN A 303 10.64 7.40 -4.50
C ASN A 303 11.21 5.96 -4.45
N ALA A 304 10.83 5.14 -3.46
CA ALA A 304 11.10 3.71 -3.43
C ALA A 304 9.95 2.97 -4.11
N VAL A 305 10.10 2.64 -5.39
CA VAL A 305 8.99 2.16 -6.24
C VAL A 305 9.07 0.66 -6.47
N ALA A 306 7.91 0.01 -6.42
CA ALA A 306 7.72 -1.35 -6.92
C ALA A 306 6.46 -1.44 -7.77
N TYR A 307 6.49 -2.33 -8.74
CA TYR A 307 5.40 -2.59 -9.68
C TYR A 307 4.79 -3.96 -9.40
N THR A 308 3.48 -4.10 -9.56
CA THR A 308 2.77 -5.38 -9.44
C THR A 308 1.78 -5.54 -10.57
N ILE A 309 1.46 -6.78 -10.93
CA ILE A 309 0.40 -7.05 -11.90
C ILE A 309 -0.94 -6.87 -11.20
N VAL A 310 -1.80 -6.08 -11.81
CA VAL A 310 -3.18 -5.89 -11.33
C VAL A 310 -4.17 -6.69 -12.18
N PRO A 311 -5.32 -7.11 -11.62
CA PRO A 311 -6.34 -7.84 -12.35
C PRO A 311 -6.80 -7.13 -13.62
N THR A 312 -6.89 -7.89 -14.72
CA THR A 312 -7.44 -7.44 -16.00
C THR A 312 -8.92 -7.76 -16.12
N LYS A 313 -9.40 -8.78 -15.38
CA LYS A 313 -10.79 -9.24 -15.41
C LYS A 313 -11.57 -8.75 -14.19
N LEU A 314 -12.80 -8.29 -14.41
CA LEU A 314 -13.66 -7.76 -13.36
C LEU A 314 -13.90 -8.75 -12.19
N PRO A 315 -14.16 -10.06 -12.39
CA PRO A 315 -14.36 -10.99 -11.28
C PRO A 315 -13.12 -11.12 -10.37
N GLU A 316 -11.92 -11.10 -10.93
CA GLU A 316 -10.66 -11.16 -10.18
C GLU A 316 -10.46 -9.87 -9.38
N PHE A 317 -10.70 -8.73 -10.02
CA PHE A 317 -10.67 -7.43 -9.36
C PHE A 317 -11.65 -7.36 -8.17
N LEU A 318 -12.90 -7.82 -8.34
CA LEU A 318 -13.88 -7.81 -7.25
C LEU A 318 -13.48 -8.71 -6.10
N ARG A 319 -12.92 -9.90 -6.36
CA ARG A 319 -12.38 -10.80 -5.32
C ARG A 319 -11.23 -10.13 -4.57
N GLN A 320 -10.30 -9.47 -5.27
CA GLN A 320 -9.20 -8.72 -4.67
C GLN A 320 -9.74 -7.58 -3.79
N GLN A 321 -10.69 -6.78 -4.30
CA GLN A 321 -11.29 -5.67 -3.55
C GLN A 321 -12.02 -6.16 -2.29
N LEU A 322 -12.73 -7.28 -2.36
CA LEU A 322 -13.41 -7.86 -1.21
C LEU A 322 -12.42 -8.28 -0.12
N ARG A 323 -11.31 -8.94 -0.51
CA ARG A 323 -10.23 -9.31 0.40
C ARG A 323 -9.62 -8.07 1.06
N TRP A 324 -9.36 -7.01 0.29
CA TRP A 324 -8.81 -5.75 0.83
C TRP A 324 -9.78 -5.03 1.76
N LYS A 325 -11.08 -5.02 1.45
CA LYS A 325 -12.11 -4.41 2.33
C LYS A 325 -12.22 -5.15 3.67
N ARG A 326 -12.21 -6.47 3.66
CA ARG A 326 -12.18 -7.27 4.90
C ARG A 326 -10.90 -7.00 5.71
N SER A 327 -9.73 -7.01 5.06
CA SER A 327 -8.45 -6.64 5.69
C SER A 327 -8.50 -5.23 6.29
N HIS A 328 -9.10 -4.26 5.59
CA HIS A 328 -9.27 -2.90 6.08
C HIS A 328 -10.13 -2.86 7.36
N ILE A 329 -11.26 -3.57 7.37
CA ILE A 329 -12.15 -3.64 8.55
C ILE A 329 -11.40 -4.18 9.78
N HIS A 330 -10.70 -5.31 9.63
CA HIS A 330 -9.92 -5.89 10.73
C HIS A 330 -8.85 -4.92 11.23
N GLY A 331 -8.03 -4.43 10.29
CA GLY A 331 -6.91 -3.56 10.62
C GLY A 331 -7.33 -2.26 11.28
N CYS A 332 -8.46 -1.66 10.87
CA CYS A 332 -8.98 -0.45 11.48
C CYS A 332 -9.50 -0.70 12.90
N ILE A 333 -10.20 -1.81 13.14
CA ILE A 333 -10.65 -2.19 14.47
C ILE A 333 -9.44 -2.42 15.40
N ASN A 334 -8.39 -3.09 14.93
CA ASN A 334 -7.19 -3.32 15.72
C ASN A 334 -6.39 -2.03 15.94
N ALA A 335 -6.23 -1.19 14.92
CA ALA A 335 -5.57 0.10 15.05
C ALA A 335 -6.30 1.04 16.02
N SER A 336 -7.64 1.06 16.02
CA SER A 336 -8.43 1.92 16.91
C SER A 336 -8.15 1.67 18.40
N LYS A 337 -7.67 0.47 18.76
CA LYS A 337 -7.35 0.12 20.16
C LYS A 337 -6.13 0.89 20.70
N PHE A 338 -5.27 1.47 19.84
CA PHE A 338 -4.06 2.17 20.27
C PHE A 338 -3.84 3.53 19.60
N MET A 339 -4.47 3.83 18.45
CA MET A 339 -4.25 5.07 17.70
C MET A 339 -4.55 6.34 18.51
N TRP A 340 -5.40 6.27 19.52
CA TRP A 340 -5.66 7.37 20.46
C TRP A 340 -4.43 7.76 21.29
N ARG A 341 -3.41 6.88 21.40
CA ARG A 341 -2.14 7.17 22.09
C ARG A 341 -1.15 7.93 21.21
N LYS A 342 -1.42 8.05 19.91
CA LYS A 342 -0.62 8.83 18.98
C LYS A 342 -0.74 10.34 19.28
N PRO A 343 0.18 11.18 18.76
CA PRO A 343 -0.02 12.63 18.80
C PRO A 343 -1.40 13.01 18.24
N LEU A 344 -2.06 14.00 18.87
CA LEU A 344 -3.45 14.36 18.57
C LEU A 344 -3.77 14.53 17.08
N PRO A 345 -2.91 15.18 16.24
CA PRO A 345 -3.22 15.32 14.82
C PRO A 345 -3.27 13.95 14.09
N ALA A 346 -2.41 13.01 14.45
CA ALA A 346 -2.41 11.66 13.88
C ALA A 346 -3.65 10.87 14.31
N ALA A 347 -3.97 10.90 15.60
CA ALA A 347 -5.16 10.25 16.15
C ALA A 347 -6.44 10.81 15.52
N ALA A 348 -6.59 12.14 15.52
CA ALA A 348 -7.75 12.82 14.94
C ALA A 348 -7.91 12.50 13.43
N SER A 349 -6.83 12.56 12.68
CA SER A 349 -6.84 12.22 11.24
C SER A 349 -7.27 10.76 11.01
N PHE A 350 -6.76 9.81 11.82
CA PHE A 350 -7.12 8.40 11.72
C PHE A 350 -8.62 8.19 12.00
N TYR A 351 -9.13 8.64 13.16
CA TYR A 351 -10.53 8.39 13.51
C TYR A 351 -11.50 9.14 12.59
N LEU A 352 -11.18 10.37 12.18
CA LEU A 352 -11.98 11.10 11.21
C LEU A 352 -12.04 10.38 9.85
N TYR A 353 -10.89 9.88 9.35
CA TYR A 353 -10.86 9.11 8.12
C TYR A 353 -11.73 7.85 8.20
N GLN A 354 -11.62 7.07 9.29
CA GLN A 354 -12.45 5.88 9.47
C GLN A 354 -13.93 6.23 9.52
N PHE A 355 -14.31 7.24 10.31
CA PHE A 355 -15.70 7.72 10.36
C PHE A 355 -16.23 8.09 8.97
N LEU A 356 -15.46 8.86 8.19
CA LEU A 356 -15.85 9.30 6.86
C LEU A 356 -15.98 8.14 5.86
N VAL A 357 -15.04 7.17 5.90
CA VAL A 357 -15.09 5.98 5.03
C VAL A 357 -16.36 5.16 5.30
N TYR A 358 -16.71 4.94 6.56
CA TYR A 358 -17.89 4.14 6.90
C TYR A 358 -19.19 4.90 6.65
N MET A 359 -19.22 6.18 6.99
CA MET A 359 -20.38 7.03 6.70
C MET A 359 -20.60 7.22 5.19
N SER A 360 -19.53 7.22 4.38
CA SER A 360 -19.67 7.37 2.92
C SER A 360 -20.51 6.27 2.27
N THR A 361 -20.49 5.05 2.81
CA THR A 361 -21.33 3.95 2.33
C THR A 361 -22.80 4.24 2.62
N ILE A 362 -23.14 4.64 3.85
CA ILE A 362 -24.50 4.98 4.26
C ILE A 362 -25.03 6.14 3.41
N VAL A 363 -24.21 7.19 3.26
CA VAL A 363 -24.53 8.36 2.46
C VAL A 363 -24.73 7.97 0.99
N SER A 364 -23.87 7.11 0.42
CA SER A 364 -24.04 6.62 -0.96
C SER A 364 -25.33 5.85 -1.16
N VAL A 365 -25.72 4.99 -0.22
CA VAL A 365 -27.01 4.28 -0.28
C VAL A 365 -28.18 5.26 -0.27
N ILE A 366 -28.15 6.24 0.62
CA ILE A 366 -29.26 7.21 0.74
C ILE A 366 -29.36 8.06 -0.52
N TRP A 367 -28.26 8.62 -1.02
CA TRP A 367 -28.31 9.56 -2.14
C TRP A 367 -28.47 8.88 -3.51
N LEU A 368 -27.96 7.67 -3.69
CA LEU A 368 -27.98 6.97 -4.98
C LEU A 368 -29.09 5.92 -5.09
N VAL A 369 -29.73 5.53 -3.97
CA VAL A 369 -30.78 4.51 -3.98
C VAL A 369 -32.06 5.08 -3.37
N VAL A 370 -32.03 5.50 -2.09
CA VAL A 370 -33.24 5.86 -1.35
C VAL A 370 -33.92 7.14 -1.92
N ARG A 371 -33.14 8.21 -2.13
CA ARG A 371 -33.62 9.48 -2.67
C ARG A 371 -34.24 9.36 -4.07
N PRO A 372 -33.56 8.72 -5.05
CA PRO A 372 -34.20 8.46 -6.35
C PRO A 372 -35.50 7.66 -6.28
N LEU A 373 -35.58 6.65 -5.40
CA LEU A 373 -36.83 5.88 -5.19
C LEU A 373 -37.94 6.73 -4.57
N GLN A 374 -37.60 7.82 -3.87
CA GLN A 374 -38.54 8.80 -3.34
C GLN A 374 -38.92 9.91 -4.35
N GLY A 375 -38.43 9.81 -5.60
CA GLY A 375 -38.68 10.79 -6.66
C GLY A 375 -37.61 11.90 -6.78
N ASP A 376 -36.59 11.92 -5.90
CA ASP A 376 -35.52 12.93 -5.90
C ASP A 376 -34.23 12.38 -6.57
N ALA A 377 -34.30 12.13 -7.87
CA ALA A 377 -33.17 11.67 -8.65
C ALA A 377 -32.05 12.74 -8.80
N LEU A 378 -32.43 14.04 -8.75
CA LEU A 378 -31.50 15.15 -8.88
C LEU A 378 -30.42 15.13 -7.77
N SER A 379 -30.81 14.83 -6.55
CA SER A 379 -29.90 14.70 -5.42
C SER A 379 -28.83 13.64 -5.66
N GLY A 380 -29.18 12.50 -6.25
CA GLY A 380 -28.23 11.45 -6.64
C GLY A 380 -27.22 11.92 -7.68
N LEU A 381 -27.67 12.65 -8.69
CA LEU A 381 -26.81 13.24 -9.72
C LEU A 381 -25.82 14.28 -9.14
N VAL A 382 -26.31 15.15 -8.26
CA VAL A 382 -25.47 16.15 -7.57
C VAL A 382 -24.41 15.47 -6.69
N PHE A 383 -24.79 14.41 -5.96
CA PHE A 383 -23.84 13.61 -5.17
C PHE A 383 -22.76 12.97 -6.04
N LEU A 384 -23.15 12.38 -7.17
CA LEU A 384 -22.20 11.77 -8.12
C LEU A 384 -21.26 12.83 -8.73
N ALA A 385 -21.80 13.98 -9.15
CA ALA A 385 -21.01 15.09 -9.67
C ALA A 385 -19.99 15.62 -8.64
N GLY A 386 -20.38 15.70 -7.37
CA GLY A 386 -19.47 16.06 -6.28
C GLY A 386 -18.32 15.08 -6.12
N ASN A 387 -18.57 13.76 -6.18
CA ASN A 387 -17.52 12.74 -6.14
C ASN A 387 -16.61 12.83 -7.37
N MET A 388 -17.16 13.05 -8.57
CA MET A 388 -16.38 13.25 -9.80
C MET A 388 -15.50 14.51 -9.71
N TYR A 389 -15.99 15.58 -9.11
CA TYR A 389 -15.23 16.79 -8.88
C TYR A 389 -14.03 16.56 -7.93
N VAL A 390 -14.24 15.87 -6.82
CA VAL A 390 -13.14 15.49 -5.90
C VAL A 390 -12.13 14.59 -6.59
N ALA A 391 -12.60 13.64 -7.40
CA ALA A 391 -11.71 12.78 -8.19
C ALA A 391 -10.93 13.57 -9.26
N PHE A 392 -11.54 14.56 -9.89
CA PHE A 392 -10.86 15.49 -10.81
C PHE A 392 -9.72 16.25 -10.10
N LEU A 393 -10.00 16.82 -8.91
CA LEU A 393 -8.97 17.48 -8.10
C LEU A 393 -7.85 16.51 -7.69
N SER A 394 -8.20 15.27 -7.35
CA SER A 394 -7.23 14.21 -7.05
C SER A 394 -6.36 13.89 -8.26
N GLY A 395 -6.97 13.76 -9.44
CA GLY A 395 -6.27 13.54 -10.72
C GLY A 395 -5.29 14.66 -11.07
N LEU A 396 -5.68 15.92 -10.84
CA LEU A 396 -4.79 17.09 -11.02
C LEU A 396 -3.58 17.02 -10.07
N ASN A 397 -3.80 16.66 -8.81
CA ASN A 397 -2.72 16.54 -7.83
C ASN A 397 -1.81 15.34 -8.13
N VAL A 398 -2.36 14.19 -8.52
CA VAL A 398 -1.60 13.02 -8.97
C VAL A 398 -0.76 13.38 -10.21
N TRP A 399 -1.35 14.02 -11.22
CA TRP A 399 -0.62 14.47 -12.41
C TRP A 399 0.59 15.34 -12.08
N LYS A 400 0.44 16.24 -11.10
CA LYS A 400 1.52 17.11 -10.63
C LYS A 400 2.58 16.36 -9.82
N LEU A 401 2.15 15.58 -8.82
CA LEU A 401 3.05 14.95 -7.84
C LEU A 401 3.81 13.74 -8.39
N SER A 402 3.21 13.01 -9.31
CA SER A 402 3.73 11.71 -9.76
C SER A 402 4.44 11.75 -11.12
N LYS A 403 4.64 12.94 -11.72
CA LYS A 403 5.05 13.02 -13.13
C LYS A 403 4.17 12.15 -14.07
N ALA A 404 2.95 11.83 -13.62
CA ALA A 404 2.00 11.01 -14.36
C ALA A 404 1.56 11.71 -15.66
N PRO A 405 1.25 10.94 -16.73
CA PRO A 405 0.70 11.48 -17.97
C PRO A 405 -0.64 12.20 -17.71
N LYS A 406 -1.06 13.06 -18.65
CA LYS A 406 -2.35 13.77 -18.59
C LYS A 406 -3.57 12.84 -18.46
N GLU A 407 -3.42 11.58 -18.80
CA GLU A 407 -4.41 10.50 -18.59
C GLU A 407 -4.81 10.29 -17.12
N ALA A 408 -4.00 10.75 -16.15
CA ALA A 408 -4.34 10.62 -14.73
C ALA A 408 -5.73 11.18 -14.40
N ILE A 409 -6.11 12.30 -15.02
CA ILE A 409 -7.38 12.96 -14.72
C ILE A 409 -8.58 12.11 -15.16
N PRO A 410 -8.73 11.72 -16.46
CA PRO A 410 -9.90 10.94 -16.87
C PRO A 410 -10.00 9.59 -16.19
N TYR A 411 -8.87 8.89 -15.95
CA TYR A 411 -8.91 7.61 -15.25
C TYR A 411 -9.22 7.74 -13.75
N THR A 412 -8.77 8.81 -13.09
CA THR A 412 -9.14 9.07 -11.70
C THR A 412 -10.62 9.38 -11.57
N VAL A 413 -11.17 10.18 -12.48
CA VAL A 413 -12.61 10.48 -12.52
C VAL A 413 -13.41 9.23 -12.88
N GLY A 414 -12.98 8.44 -13.86
CA GLY A 414 -13.61 7.17 -14.25
C GLY A 414 -13.66 6.16 -13.10
N PHE A 415 -12.66 6.15 -12.21
CA PHE A 415 -12.66 5.25 -11.06
C PHE A 415 -13.77 5.55 -10.04
N VAL A 416 -14.41 6.73 -10.08
CA VAL A 416 -15.55 7.06 -9.21
C VAL A 416 -16.68 6.06 -9.38
N PHE A 417 -17.00 5.67 -10.60
CA PHE A 417 -18.06 4.71 -10.88
C PHE A 417 -17.75 3.34 -10.24
N ILE A 418 -16.50 2.91 -10.33
CA ILE A 418 -16.04 1.68 -9.64
C ILE A 418 -16.12 1.85 -8.13
N SER A 419 -15.66 2.98 -7.58
CA SER A 419 -15.65 3.19 -6.13
C SER A 419 -17.04 3.28 -5.53
N VAL A 420 -17.99 3.89 -6.23
CA VAL A 420 -19.42 3.90 -5.86
C VAL A 420 -19.98 2.48 -5.87
N PHE A 421 -19.77 1.74 -6.95
CA PHE A 421 -20.19 0.35 -7.05
C PHE A 421 -19.63 -0.52 -5.92
N LEU A 422 -18.33 -0.38 -5.65
CA LEU A 422 -17.66 -1.11 -4.55
C LEU A 422 -18.23 -0.71 -3.17
N SER A 423 -18.60 0.55 -2.98
CA SER A 423 -19.18 1.02 -1.72
C SER A 423 -20.58 0.45 -1.51
N LEU A 424 -21.39 0.37 -2.56
CA LEU A 424 -22.77 -0.14 -2.50
C LEU A 424 -22.85 -1.67 -2.42
N THR A 425 -21.81 -2.40 -2.80
CA THR A 425 -21.83 -3.86 -2.91
C THR A 425 -20.75 -4.52 -2.06
N VAL A 426 -19.48 -4.37 -2.48
CA VAL A 426 -18.34 -5.10 -1.92
C VAL A 426 -18.08 -4.73 -0.46
N LEU A 427 -18.21 -3.44 -0.11
CA LEU A 427 -18.00 -3.00 1.27
C LEU A 427 -19.10 -3.52 2.19
N ILE A 428 -20.36 -3.45 1.77
CA ILE A 428 -21.50 -4.00 2.53
C ILE A 428 -21.33 -5.51 2.73
N TYR A 429 -21.02 -6.24 1.65
CA TYR A 429 -20.80 -7.68 1.74
C TYR A 429 -19.57 -8.03 2.61
N GLY A 430 -18.52 -7.22 2.55
CA GLY A 430 -17.34 -7.35 3.42
C GLY A 430 -17.69 -7.18 4.90
N TRP A 431 -18.58 -6.23 5.23
CA TRP A 431 -19.11 -6.02 6.57
C TRP A 431 -19.94 -7.20 7.09
N LEU A 432 -20.76 -7.78 6.23
CA LEU A 432 -21.61 -8.93 6.58
C LEU A 432 -20.81 -10.24 6.69
N THR A 433 -19.59 -10.28 6.16
CA THR A 433 -18.76 -11.49 6.13
C THR A 433 -17.29 -11.22 6.52
N PRO A 434 -17.02 -10.45 7.58
CA PRO A 434 -15.65 -10.04 7.89
C PRO A 434 -14.75 -11.23 8.26
N TRP A 435 -15.31 -12.29 8.84
CA TRP A 435 -14.56 -13.49 9.25
C TRP A 435 -14.15 -14.41 8.10
N LYS A 436 -14.65 -14.21 6.87
CA LYS A 436 -14.26 -15.02 5.72
C LYS A 436 -12.95 -14.53 5.15
N GLY A 437 -11.97 -15.40 4.97
CA GLY A 437 -10.67 -15.06 4.42
C GLY A 437 -9.88 -16.32 4.04
N GLY A 438 -8.83 -16.12 3.25
CA GLY A 438 -7.86 -17.12 2.83
C GLY A 438 -6.85 -16.49 1.88
N TRP A 439 -5.68 -17.10 1.76
CA TRP A 439 -4.71 -16.73 0.73
C TRP A 439 -5.20 -17.29 -0.62
N ILE A 440 -5.72 -16.42 -1.46
CA ILE A 440 -6.15 -16.78 -2.83
C ILE A 440 -4.96 -16.48 -3.73
N THR A 441 -4.33 -17.54 -4.22
CA THR A 441 -3.36 -17.48 -5.31
C THR A 441 -4.09 -17.20 -6.63
N ARG A 442 -3.37 -16.67 -7.62
CA ARG A 442 -3.87 -16.60 -8.99
C ARG A 442 -4.12 -18.04 -9.45
N THR A 443 -5.31 -18.33 -9.95
CA THR A 443 -5.53 -19.58 -10.67
C THR A 443 -4.72 -19.51 -11.97
N ALA A 444 -3.78 -20.44 -12.16
CA ALA A 444 -3.04 -20.62 -13.38
C ALA A 444 -4.02 -20.90 -14.55
N GLN A 445 -4.46 -19.86 -15.23
CA GLN A 445 -5.17 -19.92 -16.50
C GLN A 445 -4.85 -18.65 -17.29
N GLY A 446 -3.89 -18.75 -18.18
CA GLY A 446 -3.61 -17.72 -19.18
C GLY A 446 -2.15 -17.73 -19.58
N THR A 447 -1.91 -17.45 -20.84
CA THR A 447 -0.60 -17.16 -21.43
C THR A 447 0.21 -16.23 -20.52
N ASN A 448 1.47 -16.56 -20.36
CA ASN A 448 2.42 -15.79 -19.53
C ASN A 448 2.40 -14.31 -19.98
N PRO A 449 1.81 -13.39 -19.20
CA PRO A 449 1.73 -11.97 -19.59
C PRO A 449 3.12 -11.33 -19.74
N TRP A 450 4.16 -12.00 -19.26
CA TRP A 450 5.55 -11.50 -19.25
C TRP A 450 6.31 -11.78 -20.54
N GLU A 451 6.01 -12.87 -21.26
CA GLU A 451 6.63 -13.10 -22.56
C GLU A 451 6.23 -11.97 -23.52
N GLU A 452 5.01 -11.49 -23.43
CA GLU A 452 4.49 -10.39 -24.23
C GLU A 452 4.97 -9.02 -23.68
N THR A 453 4.97 -8.81 -22.37
CA THR A 453 5.45 -7.55 -21.74
C THR A 453 6.99 -7.43 -21.78
N LEU A 454 7.72 -8.54 -21.80
CA LEU A 454 9.18 -8.55 -21.96
C LEU A 454 9.58 -8.45 -23.44
N SER A 455 8.76 -8.92 -24.37
CA SER A 455 8.94 -8.69 -25.81
C SER A 455 8.60 -7.25 -26.22
N HIS A 456 7.65 -6.61 -25.50
CA HIS A 456 7.25 -5.21 -25.71
C HIS A 456 7.17 -4.44 -24.37
N PRO A 457 8.30 -4.23 -23.68
CA PRO A 457 8.28 -3.51 -22.40
C PRO A 457 7.77 -2.08 -22.60
N THR A 458 6.92 -1.61 -21.67
CA THR A 458 6.51 -0.21 -21.62
C THR A 458 7.73 0.71 -21.61
N PRO A 459 7.63 1.98 -22.07
CA PRO A 459 8.77 2.91 -22.04
C PRO A 459 9.43 3.02 -20.66
N LEU A 460 8.67 2.94 -19.58
CA LEU A 460 9.17 2.91 -18.20
C LEU A 460 9.93 1.60 -17.88
N ILE A 461 9.45 0.46 -18.35
CA ILE A 461 10.11 -0.84 -18.17
C ILE A 461 11.35 -0.93 -19.06
N ARG A 462 11.31 -0.37 -20.31
CA ARG A 462 12.46 -0.29 -21.21
C ARG A 462 13.60 0.51 -20.63
N ALA A 463 13.33 1.73 -20.12
CA ALA A 463 14.36 2.59 -19.52
C ALA A 463 15.07 1.90 -18.36
N ASN A 464 14.33 1.12 -17.54
CA ASN A 464 14.89 0.38 -16.40
C ASN A 464 15.63 -0.92 -16.81
N LEU A 465 15.32 -1.51 -17.96
CA LEU A 465 16.02 -2.71 -18.48
C LEU A 465 17.31 -2.36 -19.22
N SER A 466 17.37 -1.22 -19.93
CA SER A 466 18.53 -0.78 -20.69
C SER A 466 19.65 -0.16 -19.83
N GLY A 467 19.39 0.14 -18.56
CA GLY A 467 20.36 0.82 -17.70
C GLY A 467 20.56 2.30 -18.06
N GLU A 468 19.76 2.84 -18.97
CA GLU A 468 19.77 4.26 -19.31
C GLU A 468 19.22 5.04 -18.12
N SER A 469 20.03 5.97 -17.62
CA SER A 469 19.61 6.94 -16.62
C SER A 469 18.38 7.68 -17.16
N ASN A 470 17.27 7.68 -16.41
CA ASN A 470 16.14 8.55 -16.71
C ASN A 470 16.65 9.94 -17.05
N PRO A 471 16.26 10.55 -18.16
CA PRO A 471 16.60 11.93 -18.42
C PRO A 471 16.14 12.75 -17.23
N THR A 472 17.08 13.37 -16.55
CA THR A 472 16.86 14.36 -15.49
C THR A 472 15.92 15.47 -15.99
N PRO A 473 15.17 16.11 -15.12
CA PRO A 473 13.88 16.77 -15.28
C PRO A 473 13.83 17.87 -16.33
#